data_5b70b502877a862f76971f1b4b1f422a
#
_entry.id   5b70b502877a862f76971f1b4b1f422a
#
_cell.length_a   1.000
_cell.length_b   1.000
_cell.length_c   1.000
_cell.angle_alpha   90.00
_cell.angle_beta   90.00
_cell.angle_gamma   90.00
#
_symmetry.space_group_name_H-M   'P 1'
#
loop_
_entity.id
_entity.type
_entity.pdbx_description
1 polymer ?
#
loop_
_entity_poly.entity_id
_entity_poly.type
_entity_poly.pdbx_seq_one_letter_code
_entity_poly.pdbx_strand_id
1 'polypeptide(L)'
;MQNPFRPGAGHMPPYLAGREKETQEFGKLLEQDVILKNLVLTGLRGLGKTVLLETFKPMAIKSGWLSAGTDLSESTSISEENLATRLLTDLSVVVSSFVISKKERVKVGFAQQPEEVAISLNYPALKAMYENIPGLVLDKLKGVLETVWPYVEISGRKGIIFAYDEAQNLTDHAKKDQYPLSLLLDLFQSLQRKGYRYMLALVGLPTLFPKLVEARTFSERMFSVVFLTPLNEKETSEAIRKPIEDAKKDCPISFDLKSVKTIWKVARGYPYFVQYVCREVFDIWVQAVEGGKEPPSIPVGEIVAKLDSDFFAGRWAKATDRQRELLGVIAELQNANAEFTVQEIVESPANKTAKRSFSSSHINQMLVSLAEAGLIYKNRYSKYSFAVPLLGDFIIRQKLQFQAA
;
A
#
# COMPACT_ATOMS: atom_id res chain seq x y z
N MET A 1 -21.55 -19.27 15.77
CA MET A 1 -21.81 -18.49 14.53
C MET A 1 -20.48 -17.93 13.99
N GLN A 2 -20.21 -17.96 12.66
CA GLN A 2 -18.93 -17.47 12.13
C GLN A 2 -18.96 -15.94 11.94
N ASN A 3 -17.95 -15.24 12.50
CA ASN A 3 -17.82 -13.80 12.36
C ASN A 3 -17.40 -13.42 10.92
N PRO A 4 -18.19 -12.58 10.20
CA PRO A 4 -17.86 -12.19 8.84
C PRO A 4 -16.75 -11.14 8.78
N PHE A 5 -16.48 -10.38 9.85
CA PHE A 5 -15.51 -9.30 9.86
C PHE A 5 -14.07 -9.84 10.01
N ARG A 6 -13.16 -9.34 9.16
CA ARG A 6 -11.79 -9.86 9.02
C ARG A 6 -10.76 -8.74 9.10
N PRO A 7 -10.47 -8.19 10.29
CA PRO A 7 -9.47 -7.15 10.46
C PRO A 7 -8.05 -7.74 10.37
N GLY A 8 -7.59 -8.03 9.18
CA GLY A 8 -6.23 -8.55 8.92
C GLY A 8 -5.47 -7.66 7.95
N ALA A 9 -4.13 -7.69 8.01
CA ALA A 9 -3.28 -6.97 7.07
C ALA A 9 -3.46 -7.57 5.66
N GLY A 10 -3.97 -6.77 4.70
CA GLY A 10 -4.18 -7.20 3.32
C GLY A 10 -5.32 -8.22 3.12
N HIS A 11 -6.04 -8.61 4.16
CA HIS A 11 -7.18 -9.52 4.01
C HIS A 11 -8.36 -8.83 3.32
N MET A 12 -8.92 -9.51 2.31
CA MET A 12 -10.13 -9.04 1.63
C MET A 12 -11.30 -8.97 2.62
N PRO A 13 -11.94 -7.80 2.75
CA PRO A 13 -13.18 -7.71 3.51
C PRO A 13 -14.29 -8.48 2.78
N PRO A 14 -15.33 -8.93 3.50
CA PRO A 14 -16.46 -9.60 2.87
C PRO A 14 -17.21 -8.69 1.88
N TYR A 15 -17.15 -7.39 2.06
CA TYR A 15 -17.70 -6.38 1.16
C TYR A 15 -16.75 -5.16 1.04
N LEU A 16 -16.43 -4.78 -0.18
CA LEU A 16 -15.57 -3.63 -0.49
C LEU A 16 -16.45 -2.39 -0.68
N ALA A 17 -16.61 -1.60 0.38
CA ALA A 17 -17.42 -0.39 0.37
C ALA A 17 -16.63 0.83 -0.11
N GLY A 18 -17.29 1.76 -0.81
CA GLY A 18 -16.83 3.12 -1.10
C GLY A 18 -15.53 3.19 -1.91
N ARG A 19 -15.37 2.29 -2.89
CA ARG A 19 -14.19 2.25 -3.77
C ARG A 19 -14.56 2.23 -5.26
N GLU A 20 -15.77 2.63 -5.58
CA GLU A 20 -16.31 2.63 -6.93
C GLU A 20 -15.55 3.61 -7.84
N LYS A 21 -15.20 4.79 -7.32
CA LYS A 21 -14.47 5.83 -8.07
C LYS A 21 -13.06 5.35 -8.43
N GLU A 22 -12.35 4.79 -7.47
CA GLU A 22 -11.00 4.26 -7.65
C GLU A 22 -11.00 3.09 -8.63
N THR A 23 -12.02 2.24 -8.54
CA THR A 23 -12.21 1.11 -9.45
C THR A 23 -12.50 1.57 -10.88
N GLN A 24 -13.32 2.61 -11.04
CA GLN A 24 -13.58 3.23 -12.36
C GLN A 24 -12.32 3.89 -12.94
N GLU A 25 -11.54 4.61 -12.14
CA GLU A 25 -10.29 5.22 -12.60
C GLU A 25 -9.28 4.15 -13.05
N PHE A 26 -9.16 3.06 -12.32
CA PHE A 26 -8.32 1.94 -12.75
C PHE A 26 -8.87 1.31 -14.05
N GLY A 27 -10.19 1.15 -14.18
CA GLY A 27 -10.84 0.67 -15.41
C GLY A 27 -10.45 1.50 -16.64
N LYS A 28 -10.45 2.83 -16.53
CA LYS A 28 -10.01 3.73 -17.63
C LYS A 28 -8.54 3.51 -18.00
N LEU A 29 -7.67 3.23 -17.01
CA LEU A 29 -6.27 2.92 -17.30
C LEU A 29 -6.10 1.63 -18.08
N LEU A 30 -6.97 0.63 -17.87
CA LEU A 30 -6.95 -0.64 -18.60
C LEU A 30 -7.42 -0.52 -20.06
N GLU A 31 -8.09 0.58 -20.42
CA GLU A 31 -8.58 0.83 -21.77
C GLU A 31 -7.55 1.52 -22.68
N GLN A 32 -6.40 1.94 -22.14
CA GLN A 32 -5.36 2.64 -22.90
C GLN A 32 -4.74 1.71 -23.97
N ASP A 33 -4.76 2.14 -25.22
CA ASP A 33 -4.02 1.51 -26.32
C ASP A 33 -2.54 1.89 -26.30
N VAL A 34 -2.25 3.11 -25.85
CA VAL A 34 -0.91 3.62 -25.58
C VAL A 34 -0.87 4.05 -24.10
N ILE A 35 0.14 3.61 -23.37
CA ILE A 35 0.26 3.94 -21.94
C ILE A 35 0.65 5.41 -21.78
N LEU A 36 -0.34 6.25 -21.54
CA LEU A 36 -0.18 7.67 -21.23
C LEU A 36 -0.07 7.90 -19.73
N LYS A 37 -0.71 7.05 -18.94
CA LYS A 37 -0.77 7.14 -17.48
C LYS A 37 -0.58 5.76 -16.84
N ASN A 38 0.25 5.75 -15.82
CA ASN A 38 0.41 4.67 -14.84
C ASN A 38 -0.42 4.99 -13.60
N LEU A 39 -0.54 4.06 -12.66
CA LEU A 39 -1.28 4.26 -11.41
C LEU A 39 -0.33 4.53 -10.24
N VAL A 40 -0.61 5.54 -9.44
CA VAL A 40 -0.17 5.65 -8.04
C VAL A 40 -1.41 5.60 -7.15
N LEU A 41 -1.49 4.59 -6.29
CA LEU A 41 -2.53 4.47 -5.28
C LEU A 41 -1.91 4.76 -3.91
N THR A 42 -2.35 5.81 -3.26
CA THR A 42 -1.73 6.27 -2.02
C THR A 42 -2.76 6.60 -0.94
N GLY A 43 -2.32 6.58 0.30
CA GLY A 43 -3.14 6.88 1.47
C GLY A 43 -2.50 6.37 2.76
N LEU A 44 -3.08 6.75 3.89
CA LEU A 44 -2.62 6.32 5.21
C LEU A 44 -2.76 4.79 5.38
N ARG A 45 -2.13 4.26 6.40
CA ARG A 45 -2.29 2.86 6.80
C ARG A 45 -3.74 2.58 7.19
N GLY A 46 -4.23 1.38 6.90
CA GLY A 46 -5.61 0.97 7.24
C GLY A 46 -6.71 1.47 6.30
N LEU A 47 -6.38 2.20 5.22
CA LEU A 47 -7.34 2.65 4.20
C LEU A 47 -7.69 1.59 3.14
N GLY A 48 -7.06 0.41 3.21
CA GLY A 48 -7.36 -0.70 2.30
C GLY A 48 -6.62 -0.64 0.94
N LYS A 49 -5.45 -0.01 0.87
CA LYS A 49 -4.64 0.06 -0.36
C LYS A 49 -4.32 -1.31 -0.95
N THR A 50 -3.74 -2.20 -0.14
CA THR A 50 -3.42 -3.59 -0.52
C THR A 50 -4.66 -4.34 -0.98
N VAL A 51 -5.77 -4.21 -0.25
CA VAL A 51 -7.06 -4.82 -0.61
C VAL A 51 -7.54 -4.35 -1.98
N LEU A 52 -7.43 -3.06 -2.24
CA LEU A 52 -7.85 -2.48 -3.52
C LEU A 52 -6.93 -2.95 -4.67
N LEU A 53 -5.62 -3.03 -4.43
CA LEU A 53 -4.68 -3.59 -5.41
C LEU A 53 -5.02 -5.05 -5.74
N GLU A 54 -5.32 -5.87 -4.73
CA GLU A 54 -5.75 -7.27 -4.93
C GLU A 54 -7.10 -7.37 -5.67
N THR A 55 -7.95 -6.37 -5.56
CA THR A 55 -9.19 -6.25 -6.35
C THR A 55 -8.88 -5.88 -7.82
N PHE A 56 -7.88 -5.05 -8.05
CA PHE A 56 -7.48 -4.60 -9.38
C PHE A 56 -6.84 -5.70 -10.23
N LYS A 57 -6.09 -6.63 -9.62
CA LYS A 57 -5.43 -7.74 -10.34
C LYS A 57 -6.41 -8.60 -11.16
N PRO A 58 -7.47 -9.19 -10.59
CA PRO A 58 -8.44 -9.95 -11.37
C PRO A 58 -9.20 -9.10 -12.39
N MET A 59 -9.43 -7.82 -12.11
CA MET A 59 -10.05 -6.89 -13.05
C MET A 59 -9.16 -6.68 -14.30
N ALA A 60 -7.84 -6.49 -14.08
CA ALA A 60 -6.87 -6.38 -15.16
C ALA A 60 -6.83 -7.67 -16.01
N ILE A 61 -6.80 -8.85 -15.37
CA ILE A 61 -6.80 -10.14 -16.07
C ILE A 61 -8.05 -10.32 -16.94
N LYS A 62 -9.23 -9.97 -16.42
CA LYS A 62 -10.50 -9.99 -17.19
C LYS A 62 -10.48 -9.04 -18.37
N SER A 63 -9.76 -7.93 -18.27
CA SER A 63 -9.59 -6.94 -19.34
C SER A 63 -8.49 -7.31 -20.35
N GLY A 64 -7.89 -8.50 -20.24
CA GLY A 64 -6.88 -9.02 -21.16
C GLY A 64 -5.44 -8.65 -20.82
N TRP A 65 -5.17 -8.09 -19.64
CA TRP A 65 -3.83 -7.79 -19.17
C TRP A 65 -3.22 -8.98 -18.42
N LEU A 66 -1.89 -9.06 -18.42
CA LEU A 66 -1.14 -9.86 -17.45
C LEU A 66 -0.82 -8.98 -16.23
N SER A 67 -0.81 -9.57 -15.05
CA SER A 67 -0.50 -8.84 -13.81
C SER A 67 0.65 -9.51 -13.09
N ALA A 68 1.76 -8.81 -12.99
CA ALA A 68 2.98 -9.20 -12.30
C ALA A 68 3.22 -8.27 -11.09
N GLY A 69 4.04 -8.70 -10.15
CA GLY A 69 4.46 -7.87 -9.02
C GLY A 69 3.95 -8.34 -7.66
N THR A 70 4.55 -7.77 -6.63
CA THR A 70 4.35 -8.10 -5.22
C THR A 70 4.72 -6.90 -4.34
N ASP A 71 4.88 -7.12 -3.04
CA ASP A 71 5.37 -6.09 -2.12
C ASP A 71 6.86 -5.79 -2.38
N LEU A 72 7.21 -4.53 -2.46
CA LEU A 72 8.60 -4.09 -2.53
C LEU A 72 9.20 -4.04 -1.13
N SER A 73 10.20 -4.88 -0.91
CA SER A 73 10.98 -4.88 0.32
C SER A 73 12.12 -3.87 0.26
N GLU A 74 12.65 -3.52 1.43
CA GLU A 74 13.86 -2.70 1.53
C GLU A 74 15.05 -3.34 0.80
N SER A 75 15.14 -4.67 0.78
CA SER A 75 16.20 -5.40 0.06
C SER A 75 16.19 -5.15 -1.45
N THR A 76 15.01 -4.97 -2.04
CA THR A 76 14.85 -4.61 -3.46
C THR A 76 15.46 -3.24 -3.77
N SER A 77 15.45 -2.34 -2.79
CA SER A 77 15.95 -0.97 -2.92
C SER A 77 17.46 -0.80 -2.70
N ILE A 78 18.17 -1.86 -2.29
CA ILE A 78 19.61 -1.76 -1.97
C ILE A 78 20.44 -1.40 -3.20
N SER A 79 20.11 -1.96 -4.37
CA SER A 79 20.84 -1.77 -5.60
C SER A 79 19.94 -1.91 -6.84
N GLU A 80 20.43 -1.40 -7.95
CA GLU A 80 19.80 -1.56 -9.25
C GLU A 80 19.70 -3.04 -9.67
N GLU A 81 20.71 -3.85 -9.36
CA GLU A 81 20.70 -5.29 -9.63
C GLU A 81 19.65 -6.05 -8.81
N ASN A 82 19.39 -5.63 -7.56
CA ASN A 82 18.32 -6.21 -6.76
C ASN A 82 16.95 -5.91 -7.37
N LEU A 83 16.75 -4.68 -7.85
CA LEU A 83 15.55 -4.31 -8.58
C LEU A 83 15.41 -5.10 -9.88
N ALA A 84 16.50 -5.26 -10.64
CA ALA A 84 16.49 -6.06 -11.87
C ALA A 84 16.11 -7.51 -11.60
N THR A 85 16.70 -8.12 -10.57
CA THR A 85 16.33 -9.46 -10.13
C THR A 85 14.84 -9.56 -9.78
N ARG A 86 14.30 -8.56 -9.08
CA ARG A 86 12.88 -8.52 -8.73
C ARG A 86 12.00 -8.43 -9.98
N LEU A 87 12.30 -7.52 -10.90
CA LEU A 87 11.55 -7.35 -12.16
C LEU A 87 11.56 -8.62 -13.01
N LEU A 88 12.72 -9.27 -13.17
CA LEU A 88 12.85 -10.53 -13.91
C LEU A 88 12.07 -11.66 -13.25
N THR A 89 12.09 -11.75 -11.92
CA THR A 89 11.33 -12.75 -11.16
C THR A 89 9.83 -12.55 -11.40
N ASP A 90 9.33 -11.33 -11.26
CA ASP A 90 7.91 -11.02 -11.43
C ASP A 90 7.46 -11.21 -12.87
N LEU A 91 8.28 -10.82 -13.84
CA LEU A 91 8.03 -11.06 -15.25
C LEU A 91 7.91 -12.57 -15.53
N SER A 92 8.82 -13.39 -14.98
CA SER A 92 8.85 -14.83 -15.20
C SER A 92 7.55 -15.52 -14.78
N VAL A 93 6.88 -15.04 -13.73
CA VAL A 93 5.61 -15.60 -13.24
C VAL A 93 4.51 -15.55 -14.30
N VAL A 94 4.47 -14.47 -15.08
CA VAL A 94 3.39 -14.22 -16.04
C VAL A 94 3.73 -14.64 -17.47
N VAL A 95 5.03 -14.80 -17.80
CA VAL A 95 5.46 -15.18 -19.16
C VAL A 95 6.02 -16.61 -19.26
N SER A 96 6.13 -17.35 -18.16
CA SER A 96 6.69 -18.71 -18.17
C SER A 96 5.94 -19.72 -19.04
N SER A 97 4.67 -19.46 -19.34
CA SER A 97 3.88 -20.26 -20.29
C SER A 97 4.19 -19.96 -21.76
N PHE A 98 4.91 -18.88 -22.04
CA PHE A 98 5.31 -18.52 -23.40
C PHE A 98 6.54 -19.32 -23.81
N VAL A 99 6.52 -19.86 -25.01
CA VAL A 99 7.59 -20.70 -25.54
C VAL A 99 8.24 -20.00 -26.74
N ILE A 100 9.57 -19.87 -26.67
CA ILE A 100 10.38 -19.39 -27.77
C ILE A 100 10.95 -20.61 -28.50
N SER A 101 10.71 -20.72 -29.81
CA SER A 101 11.41 -21.69 -30.63
C SER A 101 12.78 -21.14 -31.06
N LYS A 102 13.84 -21.80 -30.66
CA LYS A 102 15.19 -21.48 -31.07
C LYS A 102 15.74 -22.61 -31.96
N LYS A 103 16.21 -22.27 -33.15
CA LYS A 103 16.92 -23.24 -33.95
C LYS A 103 18.35 -23.40 -33.44
N GLU A 104 18.64 -24.54 -32.81
CA GLU A 104 19.97 -24.89 -32.37
C GLU A 104 20.56 -25.96 -33.31
N ARG A 105 21.88 -25.87 -33.60
CA ARG A 105 22.56 -26.92 -34.35
C ARG A 105 22.97 -28.02 -33.39
N VAL A 106 22.19 -29.10 -33.41
CA VAL A 106 22.49 -30.29 -32.62
C VAL A 106 23.33 -31.26 -33.44
N LYS A 107 24.37 -31.83 -32.84
CA LYS A 107 25.15 -32.89 -33.47
C LYS A 107 24.38 -34.19 -33.43
N VAL A 108 23.93 -34.64 -34.59
CA VAL A 108 23.34 -35.96 -34.76
C VAL A 108 24.30 -36.79 -35.59
N GLY A 109 25.11 -37.64 -34.96
CA GLY A 109 26.22 -38.36 -35.58
C GLY A 109 27.32 -37.42 -36.08
N PHE A 110 27.72 -37.48 -37.37
CA PHE A 110 28.73 -36.61 -37.99
C PHE A 110 28.16 -35.35 -38.63
N ALA A 111 26.85 -35.21 -38.69
CA ALA A 111 26.19 -34.03 -39.26
C ALA A 111 25.57 -33.11 -38.20
N GLN A 112 25.68 -31.78 -38.43
CA GLN A 112 24.94 -30.80 -37.65
C GLN A 112 23.56 -30.57 -38.30
N GLN A 113 22.48 -30.98 -37.64
CA GLN A 113 21.11 -30.68 -38.10
C GLN A 113 20.53 -29.57 -37.25
N PRO A 114 19.80 -28.62 -37.86
CA PRO A 114 19.04 -27.63 -37.10
C PRO A 114 17.86 -28.30 -36.39
N GLU A 115 17.84 -28.31 -35.10
CA GLU A 115 16.72 -28.78 -34.30
C GLU A 115 16.06 -27.57 -33.63
N GLU A 116 14.72 -27.53 -33.63
CA GLU A 116 13.99 -26.49 -32.93
C GLU A 116 13.87 -26.88 -31.47
N VAL A 117 14.58 -26.13 -30.62
CA VAL A 117 14.47 -26.28 -29.16
C VAL A 117 13.46 -25.27 -28.62
N ALA A 118 12.42 -25.78 -27.98
CA ALA A 118 11.42 -24.97 -27.31
C ALA A 118 11.96 -24.50 -25.94
N ILE A 119 12.11 -23.20 -25.76
CA ILE A 119 12.57 -22.58 -24.51
C ILE A 119 11.42 -21.81 -23.91
N SER A 120 10.99 -22.19 -22.70
CA SER A 120 10.02 -21.42 -21.92
C SER A 120 10.66 -20.14 -21.39
N LEU A 121 9.91 -19.02 -21.37
CA LEU A 121 10.33 -17.72 -20.80
C LEU A 121 10.29 -17.73 -19.26
N ASN A 122 10.91 -18.77 -18.67
CA ASN A 122 11.07 -18.87 -17.23
C ASN A 122 12.21 -17.98 -16.71
N TYR A 123 12.37 -17.89 -15.39
CA TYR A 123 13.39 -17.06 -14.77
C TYR A 123 14.83 -17.35 -15.28
N PRO A 124 15.30 -18.62 -15.38
CA PRO A 124 16.62 -18.90 -15.95
C PRO A 124 16.82 -18.36 -17.36
N ALA A 125 15.82 -18.49 -18.24
CA ALA A 125 15.88 -17.98 -19.61
C ALA A 125 15.95 -16.43 -19.63
N LEU A 126 15.09 -15.75 -18.86
CA LEU A 126 15.10 -14.29 -18.74
C LEU A 126 16.42 -13.78 -18.14
N LYS A 127 16.94 -14.47 -17.13
CA LYS A 127 18.24 -14.13 -16.52
C LYS A 127 19.40 -14.29 -17.53
N ALA A 128 19.42 -15.37 -18.29
CA ALA A 128 20.41 -15.58 -19.33
C ALA A 128 20.33 -14.49 -20.42
N MET A 129 19.12 -14.07 -20.83
CA MET A 129 18.94 -12.93 -21.74
C MET A 129 19.52 -11.66 -21.13
N TYR A 130 19.20 -11.36 -19.88
CA TYR A 130 19.70 -10.19 -19.17
C TYR A 130 21.23 -10.15 -19.11
N GLU A 131 21.86 -11.27 -18.78
CA GLU A 131 23.34 -11.37 -18.68
C GLU A 131 24.04 -11.22 -20.03
N ASN A 132 23.42 -11.65 -21.13
CA ASN A 132 23.98 -11.57 -22.47
C ASN A 132 23.78 -10.21 -23.17
N ILE A 133 22.89 -9.34 -22.65
CA ILE A 133 22.71 -8.00 -23.20
C ILE A 133 23.80 -7.08 -22.66
N PRO A 134 24.59 -6.40 -23.50
CA PRO A 134 25.62 -5.46 -23.06
C PRO A 134 24.99 -4.17 -22.54
N GLY A 135 25.73 -3.45 -21.70
CA GLY A 135 25.33 -2.15 -21.18
C GLY A 135 25.05 -2.13 -19.67
N LEU A 136 24.44 -1.05 -19.21
CA LEU A 136 24.05 -0.85 -17.83
C LEU A 136 22.79 -1.66 -17.50
N VAL A 137 22.44 -1.74 -16.22
CA VAL A 137 21.22 -2.42 -15.74
C VAL A 137 19.97 -2.00 -16.50
N LEU A 138 19.84 -0.70 -16.78
CA LEU A 138 18.72 -0.15 -17.56
C LEU A 138 18.67 -0.74 -18.97
N ASP A 139 19.82 -0.80 -19.68
CA ASP A 139 19.88 -1.31 -21.06
C ASP A 139 19.53 -2.79 -21.12
N LYS A 140 20.06 -3.56 -20.17
CA LYS A 140 19.78 -5.00 -20.03
C LYS A 140 18.31 -5.29 -19.78
N LEU A 141 17.70 -4.61 -18.79
CA LEU A 141 16.27 -4.76 -18.49
C LEU A 141 15.39 -4.38 -19.66
N LYS A 142 15.72 -3.26 -20.29
CA LYS A 142 14.99 -2.79 -21.48
C LYS A 142 15.06 -3.81 -22.61
N GLY A 143 16.25 -4.34 -22.91
CA GLY A 143 16.42 -5.36 -23.94
C GLY A 143 15.63 -6.64 -23.66
N VAL A 144 15.58 -7.10 -22.39
CA VAL A 144 14.75 -8.25 -22.01
C VAL A 144 13.27 -7.96 -22.26
N LEU A 145 12.75 -6.82 -21.78
CA LEU A 145 11.35 -6.46 -21.94
C LEU A 145 10.96 -6.25 -23.41
N GLU A 146 11.83 -5.64 -24.20
CA GLU A 146 11.64 -5.50 -25.66
C GLU A 146 11.61 -6.88 -26.37
N THR A 147 12.44 -7.81 -25.93
CA THR A 147 12.47 -9.19 -26.48
C THR A 147 11.23 -10.00 -26.10
N VAL A 148 10.68 -9.77 -24.90
CA VAL A 148 9.46 -10.46 -24.41
C VAL A 148 8.20 -9.92 -25.08
N TRP A 149 8.18 -8.66 -25.47
CA TRP A 149 6.98 -7.98 -25.96
C TRP A 149 6.25 -8.68 -27.12
N PRO A 150 6.93 -9.14 -28.20
CA PRO A 150 6.25 -9.83 -29.31
C PRO A 150 5.45 -11.07 -28.86
N TYR A 151 5.91 -11.79 -27.84
CA TYR A 151 5.22 -12.97 -27.33
C TYR A 151 3.95 -12.57 -26.54
N VAL A 152 3.98 -11.42 -25.86
CA VAL A 152 2.79 -10.86 -25.22
C VAL A 152 1.74 -10.50 -26.27
N GLU A 153 2.14 -9.84 -27.37
CA GLU A 153 1.21 -9.49 -28.46
C GLU A 153 0.64 -10.72 -29.17
N ILE A 154 1.47 -11.68 -29.54
CA ILE A 154 1.03 -12.93 -30.20
C ILE A 154 0.09 -13.73 -29.32
N SER A 155 0.23 -13.67 -27.98
CA SER A 155 -0.69 -14.33 -27.04
C SER A 155 -2.07 -13.66 -26.95
N GLY A 156 -2.31 -12.55 -27.67
CA GLY A 156 -3.56 -11.79 -27.64
C GLY A 156 -3.75 -10.98 -26.34
N ARG A 157 -2.71 -10.82 -25.53
CA ARG A 157 -2.76 -10.00 -24.31
C ARG A 157 -2.56 -8.52 -24.62
N LYS A 158 -3.28 -7.68 -23.90
CA LYS A 158 -3.16 -6.21 -24.07
C LYS A 158 -1.81 -5.67 -23.63
N GLY A 159 -1.23 -6.24 -22.58
CA GLY A 159 0.04 -5.82 -22.00
C GLY A 159 0.31 -6.46 -20.65
N ILE A 160 1.32 -5.96 -19.94
CA ILE A 160 1.69 -6.41 -18.60
C ILE A 160 1.62 -5.23 -17.62
N ILE A 161 0.94 -5.42 -16.49
CA ILE A 161 0.93 -4.48 -15.37
C ILE A 161 1.90 -4.99 -14.33
N PHE A 162 2.88 -4.18 -13.97
CA PHE A 162 3.75 -4.39 -12.82
C PHE A 162 3.16 -3.66 -11.62
N ALA A 163 2.53 -4.43 -10.72
CA ALA A 163 1.77 -3.93 -9.59
C ALA A 163 2.54 -4.16 -8.29
N TYR A 164 3.02 -3.08 -7.68
CA TYR A 164 3.88 -3.13 -6.49
C TYR A 164 3.24 -2.43 -5.31
N ASP A 165 3.06 -3.16 -4.19
CA ASP A 165 2.71 -2.56 -2.90
C ASP A 165 3.97 -2.15 -2.12
N GLU A 166 3.79 -1.36 -1.07
CA GLU A 166 4.85 -0.78 -0.23
C GLU A 166 5.94 -0.06 -1.06
N ALA A 167 5.53 0.53 -2.19
CA ALA A 167 6.45 1.14 -3.17
C ALA A 167 7.26 2.32 -2.61
N GLN A 168 6.87 2.92 -1.46
CA GLN A 168 7.70 3.91 -0.78
C GLN A 168 9.02 3.34 -0.24
N ASN A 169 9.17 2.01 -0.15
CA ASN A 169 10.42 1.38 0.25
C ASN A 169 11.52 1.53 -0.82
N LEU A 170 11.13 1.66 -2.11
CA LEU A 170 12.08 1.89 -3.18
C LEU A 170 12.62 3.31 -3.12
N THR A 171 13.95 3.48 -3.11
CA THR A 171 14.61 4.78 -2.97
C THR A 171 15.96 4.79 -3.68
N ASP A 172 16.39 5.97 -4.11
CA ASP A 172 17.73 6.17 -4.65
C ASP A 172 18.75 6.39 -3.53
N HIS A 173 19.96 5.86 -3.71
CA HIS A 173 21.07 5.89 -2.77
C HIS A 173 22.29 6.60 -3.40
N ALA A 174 22.19 7.91 -3.62
CA ALA A 174 23.23 8.70 -4.31
C ALA A 174 24.63 8.54 -3.70
N LYS A 175 24.73 8.39 -2.36
CA LYS A 175 26.03 8.15 -1.69
C LYS A 175 26.71 6.83 -2.07
N LYS A 176 25.93 5.88 -2.60
CA LYS A 176 26.38 4.55 -3.05
C LYS A 176 26.37 4.41 -4.57
N ASP A 177 26.06 5.48 -5.28
CA ASP A 177 25.89 5.49 -6.75
C ASP A 177 24.88 4.41 -7.21
N GLN A 178 23.76 4.29 -6.50
CA GLN A 178 22.66 3.36 -6.78
C GLN A 178 21.35 4.12 -6.89
N TYR A 179 20.65 3.96 -8.01
CA TYR A 179 19.45 4.72 -8.35
C TYR A 179 18.28 3.82 -8.76
N PRO A 180 17.87 2.83 -7.93
CA PRO A 180 16.85 1.86 -8.32
C PRO A 180 15.47 2.49 -8.57
N LEU A 181 15.08 3.53 -7.84
CA LEU A 181 13.82 4.22 -8.08
C LEU A 181 13.85 4.96 -9.42
N SER A 182 14.90 5.74 -9.66
CA SER A 182 15.11 6.44 -10.94
C SER A 182 15.17 5.47 -12.11
N LEU A 183 15.88 4.35 -11.97
CA LEU A 183 15.97 3.30 -12.97
C LEU A 183 14.61 2.73 -13.32
N LEU A 184 13.76 2.43 -12.34
CA LEU A 184 12.40 1.94 -12.57
C LEU A 184 11.59 2.91 -13.42
N LEU A 185 11.63 4.20 -13.09
CA LEU A 185 10.89 5.24 -13.79
C LEU A 185 11.39 5.43 -15.23
N ASP A 186 12.71 5.50 -15.41
CA ASP A 186 13.35 5.65 -16.73
C ASP A 186 13.07 4.44 -17.64
N LEU A 187 13.11 3.22 -17.10
CA LEU A 187 12.81 1.98 -17.80
C LEU A 187 11.40 2.01 -18.40
N PHE A 188 10.39 2.22 -17.54
CA PHE A 188 8.99 2.18 -17.99
C PHE A 188 8.66 3.34 -18.91
N GLN A 189 9.15 4.56 -18.63
CA GLN A 189 8.99 5.69 -19.55
C GLN A 189 9.59 5.40 -20.95
N SER A 190 10.80 4.82 -20.98
CA SER A 190 11.47 4.51 -22.24
C SER A 190 10.69 3.46 -23.06
N LEU A 191 10.17 2.41 -22.42
CA LEU A 191 9.37 1.38 -23.06
C LEU A 191 8.03 1.93 -23.57
N GLN A 192 7.34 2.70 -22.75
CA GLN A 192 6.04 3.31 -23.08
C GLN A 192 6.15 4.28 -24.27
N ARG A 193 7.23 5.06 -24.35
CA ARG A 193 7.49 5.93 -25.50
C ARG A 193 7.71 5.18 -26.81
N LYS A 194 8.12 3.91 -26.75
CA LYS A 194 8.24 3.01 -27.92
C LYS A 194 6.92 2.28 -28.24
N GLY A 195 5.86 2.51 -27.47
CA GLY A 195 4.55 1.89 -27.67
C GLY A 195 4.38 0.55 -26.96
N TYR A 196 5.37 0.08 -26.19
CA TYR A 196 5.23 -1.14 -25.41
C TYR A 196 4.25 -0.94 -24.24
N ARG A 197 3.24 -1.82 -24.12
CA ARG A 197 2.19 -1.71 -23.10
C ARG A 197 2.60 -2.39 -21.80
N TYR A 198 3.65 -1.86 -21.18
CA TYR A 198 4.06 -2.15 -19.81
C TYR A 198 3.57 -1.02 -18.91
N MET A 199 2.67 -1.31 -17.96
CA MET A 199 2.09 -0.34 -17.04
C MET A 199 2.64 -0.55 -15.64
N LEU A 200 2.90 0.54 -14.90
CA LEU A 200 3.20 0.52 -13.47
C LEU A 200 1.93 0.80 -12.65
N ALA A 201 1.71 0.03 -11.60
CA ALA A 201 0.76 0.34 -10.53
C ALA A 201 1.52 0.35 -9.21
N LEU A 202 1.84 1.52 -8.71
CA LEU A 202 2.62 1.71 -7.48
C LEU A 202 1.68 2.07 -6.33
N VAL A 203 1.73 1.29 -5.27
CA VAL A 203 0.89 1.47 -4.10
C VAL A 203 1.75 1.78 -2.88
N GLY A 204 1.36 2.76 -2.08
CA GLY A 204 2.18 3.14 -0.94
C GLY A 204 1.61 4.24 -0.05
N LEU A 205 2.44 4.74 0.84
CA LEU A 205 2.13 5.83 1.75
C LEU A 205 2.05 7.19 1.01
N PRO A 206 1.46 8.22 1.59
CA PRO A 206 1.34 9.55 0.96
C PRO A 206 2.68 10.17 0.53
N THR A 207 3.78 9.73 1.11
CA THR A 207 5.16 10.13 0.73
C THR A 207 5.61 9.57 -0.62
N LEU A 208 4.90 8.59 -1.17
CA LEU A 208 5.30 7.92 -2.41
C LEU A 208 5.36 8.89 -3.59
N PHE A 209 4.26 9.60 -3.88
CA PHE A 209 4.20 10.44 -5.07
C PHE A 209 5.20 11.61 -5.05
N PRO A 210 5.35 12.39 -3.96
CA PRO A 210 6.45 13.37 -3.84
C PRO A 210 7.82 12.78 -4.13
N LYS A 211 8.10 11.57 -3.64
CA LYS A 211 9.36 10.86 -3.84
C LYS A 211 9.60 10.48 -5.31
N LEU A 212 8.55 10.05 -6.03
CA LEU A 212 8.62 9.79 -7.48
C LEU A 212 8.97 11.07 -8.26
N VAL A 213 8.34 12.20 -7.89
CA VAL A 213 8.59 13.50 -8.54
C VAL A 213 10.00 14.01 -8.23
N GLU A 214 10.50 13.82 -7.01
CA GLU A 214 11.87 14.17 -6.61
C GLU A 214 12.91 13.35 -7.41
N ALA A 215 12.67 12.04 -7.59
CA ALA A 215 13.54 11.19 -8.39
C ALA A 215 13.51 11.56 -9.87
N ARG A 216 12.33 11.82 -10.44
CA ARG A 216 12.13 12.20 -11.85
C ARG A 216 10.93 13.14 -12.00
N THR A 217 11.16 14.37 -12.41
CA THR A 217 10.12 15.41 -12.58
C THR A 217 9.03 15.02 -13.57
N PHE A 218 9.33 14.19 -14.57
CA PHE A 218 8.32 13.70 -15.50
C PHE A 218 7.26 12.80 -14.85
N SER A 219 7.47 12.32 -13.64
CA SER A 219 6.54 11.48 -12.89
C SER A 219 5.17 12.17 -12.70
N GLU A 220 5.13 13.50 -12.60
CA GLU A 220 3.88 14.28 -12.54
C GLU A 220 2.96 14.01 -13.74
N ARG A 221 3.55 13.77 -14.90
CA ARG A 221 2.83 13.49 -16.14
C ARG A 221 2.64 12.00 -16.39
N MET A 222 3.49 11.16 -15.81
CA MET A 222 3.51 9.72 -16.01
C MET A 222 2.44 8.98 -15.21
N PHE A 223 1.94 9.54 -14.11
CA PHE A 223 1.02 8.87 -13.21
C PHE A 223 -0.36 9.54 -13.10
N SER A 224 -1.40 8.71 -12.99
CA SER A 224 -2.68 9.07 -12.37
C SER A 224 -2.58 8.76 -10.89
N VAL A 225 -2.80 9.76 -10.05
CA VAL A 225 -2.64 9.62 -8.59
C VAL A 225 -4.00 9.53 -7.94
N VAL A 226 -4.24 8.42 -7.28
CA VAL A 226 -5.47 8.13 -6.54
C VAL A 226 -5.17 8.16 -5.05
N PHE A 227 -5.77 9.14 -4.34
CA PHE A 227 -5.65 9.26 -2.89
C PHE A 227 -6.84 8.61 -2.21
N LEU A 228 -6.58 7.54 -1.45
CA LEU A 228 -7.62 6.92 -0.64
C LEU A 228 -7.94 7.77 0.59
N THR A 229 -9.22 7.95 0.82
CA THR A 229 -9.77 8.62 1.99
C THR A 229 -10.53 7.64 2.89
N PRO A 230 -10.73 7.98 4.17
CA PRO A 230 -11.64 7.22 5.04
C PRO A 230 -13.04 7.13 4.44
N LEU A 231 -13.76 6.07 4.75
CA LEU A 231 -15.17 5.88 4.37
C LEU A 231 -16.05 6.95 5.04
N ASN A 232 -16.97 7.51 4.29
CA ASN A 232 -18.02 8.35 4.86
C ASN A 232 -19.02 7.50 5.65
N GLU A 233 -20.01 8.15 6.29
CA GLU A 233 -21.00 7.45 7.14
C GLU A 233 -21.82 6.43 6.34
N LYS A 234 -22.21 6.75 5.10
CA LYS A 234 -22.98 5.84 4.23
C LYS A 234 -22.14 4.62 3.81
N GLU A 235 -20.94 4.85 3.33
CA GLU A 235 -20.00 3.78 2.93
C GLU A 235 -19.64 2.89 4.13
N THR A 236 -19.46 3.48 5.31
CA THR A 236 -19.24 2.72 6.55
C THR A 236 -20.47 1.87 6.90
N SER A 237 -21.68 2.42 6.73
CA SER A 237 -22.91 1.66 6.93
C SER A 237 -22.99 0.45 6.01
N GLU A 238 -22.62 0.61 4.75
CA GLU A 238 -22.55 -0.50 3.77
C GLU A 238 -21.48 -1.53 4.17
N ALA A 239 -20.29 -1.10 4.57
CA ALA A 239 -19.20 -1.97 5.04
C ALA A 239 -19.59 -2.80 6.27
N ILE A 240 -20.51 -2.31 7.11
CA ILE A 240 -21.00 -3.00 8.31
C ILE A 240 -22.15 -3.95 7.96
N ARG A 241 -23.16 -3.48 7.20
CA ARG A 241 -24.42 -4.20 7.01
C ARG A 241 -24.35 -5.27 5.93
N LYS A 242 -23.70 -4.96 4.80
CA LYS A 242 -23.60 -5.90 3.67
C LYS A 242 -23.01 -7.27 4.06
N PRO A 243 -21.91 -7.35 4.82
CA PRO A 243 -21.38 -8.63 5.30
C PRO A 243 -22.39 -9.47 6.08
N ILE A 244 -23.24 -8.81 6.90
CA ILE A 244 -24.28 -9.47 7.69
C ILE A 244 -25.43 -9.92 6.78
N GLU A 245 -25.82 -9.08 5.84
CA GLU A 245 -26.84 -9.40 4.86
C GLU A 245 -26.44 -10.58 3.98
N ASP A 246 -25.20 -10.66 3.53
CA ASP A 246 -24.65 -11.72 2.70
C ASP A 246 -24.44 -13.03 3.49
N ALA A 247 -24.11 -12.93 4.78
CA ALA A 247 -23.97 -14.10 5.67
C ALA A 247 -25.30 -14.77 6.03
N LYS A 248 -26.42 -14.19 5.59
CA LYS A 248 -27.76 -14.58 6.03
C LYS A 248 -28.30 -15.90 5.46
N LYS A 249 -28.60 -16.88 6.32
CA LYS A 249 -30.00 -17.29 6.47
C LYS A 249 -30.38 -17.42 7.97
N ASP A 250 -29.39 -17.43 8.87
CA ASP A 250 -29.59 -17.74 10.28
C ASP A 250 -28.84 -16.78 11.26
N CYS A 251 -28.45 -15.57 10.82
CA CYS A 251 -27.76 -14.63 11.71
C CYS A 251 -28.79 -13.70 12.41
N PRO A 252 -29.04 -13.85 13.74
CA PRO A 252 -29.95 -12.99 14.48
C PRO A 252 -29.38 -11.62 14.81
N ILE A 253 -28.09 -11.37 14.42
CA ILE A 253 -27.40 -10.13 14.72
C ILE A 253 -27.64 -9.11 13.61
N SER A 254 -28.02 -7.90 14.01
CA SER A 254 -28.18 -6.76 13.11
C SER A 254 -27.60 -5.50 13.74
N PHE A 255 -26.97 -4.67 12.93
CA PHE A 255 -26.48 -3.36 13.36
C PHE A 255 -27.51 -2.28 13.02
N ASP A 256 -28.12 -1.71 14.05
CA ASP A 256 -29.03 -0.58 13.90
C ASP A 256 -28.28 0.73 13.54
N LEU A 257 -29.02 1.79 13.25
CA LEU A 257 -28.41 3.09 12.88
C LEU A 257 -27.54 3.68 14.00
N LYS A 258 -27.91 3.47 15.26
CA LYS A 258 -27.16 3.96 16.42
C LYS A 258 -25.82 3.24 16.55
N SER A 259 -25.82 1.93 16.39
CA SER A 259 -24.62 1.10 16.39
C SER A 259 -23.67 1.47 15.26
N VAL A 260 -24.19 1.64 14.04
CA VAL A 260 -23.41 2.10 12.88
C VAL A 260 -22.76 3.46 13.14
N LYS A 261 -23.51 4.43 13.66
CA LYS A 261 -22.97 5.76 14.00
C LYS A 261 -21.90 5.68 15.09
N THR A 262 -22.10 4.83 16.08
CA THR A 262 -21.11 4.62 17.15
C THR A 262 -19.82 4.05 16.59
N ILE A 263 -19.89 3.01 15.76
CA ILE A 263 -18.73 2.40 15.11
C ILE A 263 -18.02 3.41 14.20
N TRP A 264 -18.77 4.16 13.38
CA TRP A 264 -18.19 5.19 12.51
C TRP A 264 -17.44 6.25 13.31
N LYS A 265 -17.98 6.73 14.43
CA LYS A 265 -17.31 7.70 15.31
C LYS A 265 -16.00 7.14 15.88
N VAL A 266 -16.00 5.89 16.35
CA VAL A 266 -14.83 5.23 16.94
C VAL A 266 -13.76 4.97 15.87
N ALA A 267 -14.17 4.43 14.72
CA ALA A 267 -13.26 4.06 13.64
C ALA A 267 -12.91 5.24 12.72
N ARG A 268 -13.62 6.39 12.80
CA ARG A 268 -13.48 7.55 11.92
C ARG A 268 -13.50 7.19 10.43
N GLY A 269 -14.23 6.14 10.05
CA GLY A 269 -14.33 5.65 8.68
C GLY A 269 -13.09 4.94 8.14
N TYR A 270 -12.07 4.67 8.94
CA TYR A 270 -10.92 3.88 8.50
C TYR A 270 -11.30 2.39 8.37
N PRO A 271 -11.25 1.80 7.17
CA PRO A 271 -11.74 0.45 6.92
C PRO A 271 -11.21 -0.62 7.88
N TYR A 272 -9.92 -0.57 8.19
CA TYR A 272 -9.31 -1.50 9.13
C TYR A 272 -9.96 -1.41 10.53
N PHE A 273 -10.14 -0.19 11.04
CA PHE A 273 -10.75 0.00 12.37
C PHE A 273 -12.25 -0.30 12.35
N VAL A 274 -12.95 -0.05 11.24
CA VAL A 274 -14.35 -0.48 11.06
C VAL A 274 -14.44 -2.00 11.20
N GLN A 275 -13.61 -2.75 10.47
CA GLN A 275 -13.57 -4.22 10.56
C GLN A 275 -13.21 -4.70 11.96
N TYR A 276 -12.24 -4.06 12.63
CA TYR A 276 -11.81 -4.41 13.98
C TYR A 276 -12.95 -4.23 14.98
N VAL A 277 -13.56 -3.04 15.03
CA VAL A 277 -14.65 -2.74 15.96
C VAL A 277 -15.86 -3.63 15.69
N CYS A 278 -16.23 -3.83 14.43
CA CYS A 278 -17.34 -4.71 14.07
C CYS A 278 -17.09 -6.16 14.50
N ARG A 279 -15.85 -6.67 14.37
CA ARG A 279 -15.50 -8.02 14.82
C ARG A 279 -15.70 -8.17 16.32
N GLU A 280 -15.19 -7.24 17.12
CA GLU A 280 -15.32 -7.27 18.57
C GLU A 280 -16.80 -7.18 19.00
N VAL A 281 -17.56 -6.25 18.41
CA VAL A 281 -19.00 -6.11 18.69
C VAL A 281 -19.76 -7.38 18.33
N PHE A 282 -19.48 -7.95 17.16
CA PHE A 282 -20.14 -9.15 16.69
C PHE A 282 -19.89 -10.33 17.64
N ASP A 283 -18.65 -10.56 18.05
CA ASP A 283 -18.29 -11.66 18.96
C ASP A 283 -18.99 -11.49 20.33
N ILE A 284 -19.05 -10.26 20.87
CA ILE A 284 -19.78 -9.97 22.11
C ILE A 284 -21.29 -10.26 21.96
N TRP A 285 -21.87 -9.84 20.84
CA TRP A 285 -23.30 -10.04 20.61
C TRP A 285 -23.67 -11.50 20.34
N VAL A 286 -22.82 -12.24 19.62
CA VAL A 286 -23.00 -13.70 19.45
C VAL A 286 -23.02 -14.41 20.79
N GLN A 287 -22.05 -14.12 21.68
CA GLN A 287 -21.99 -14.72 23.01
C GLN A 287 -23.24 -14.40 23.84
N ALA A 288 -23.78 -13.18 23.76
CA ALA A 288 -24.99 -12.81 24.45
C ALA A 288 -26.22 -13.59 23.95
N VAL A 289 -26.38 -13.66 22.62
CA VAL A 289 -27.51 -14.37 21.98
C VAL A 289 -27.43 -15.88 22.23
N GLU A 290 -26.24 -16.50 22.11
CA GLU A 290 -26.04 -17.92 22.43
C GLU A 290 -26.29 -18.20 23.92
N GLY A 291 -26.08 -17.20 24.81
CA GLY A 291 -26.45 -17.26 26.23
C GLY A 291 -27.89 -16.91 26.52
N GLY A 292 -28.76 -16.76 25.50
CA GLY A 292 -30.20 -16.42 25.67
C GLY A 292 -30.46 -14.99 26.14
N LYS A 293 -29.50 -14.07 25.91
CA LYS A 293 -29.61 -12.65 26.28
C LYS A 293 -29.75 -11.77 25.04
N GLU A 294 -30.33 -10.60 25.18
CA GLU A 294 -30.32 -9.59 24.13
C GLU A 294 -28.92 -9.01 23.96
N PRO A 295 -28.54 -8.61 22.71
CA PRO A 295 -27.29 -7.93 22.44
C PRO A 295 -27.13 -6.68 23.32
N PRO A 296 -26.04 -6.55 24.09
CA PRO A 296 -25.83 -5.37 24.92
C PRO A 296 -25.49 -4.13 24.08
N SER A 297 -25.54 -2.95 24.68
CA SER A 297 -24.97 -1.75 24.04
C SER A 297 -23.48 -1.96 23.75
N ILE A 298 -22.97 -1.33 22.67
CA ILE A 298 -21.55 -1.46 22.29
C ILE A 298 -20.67 -0.96 23.45
N PRO A 299 -19.80 -1.81 24.02
CA PRO A 299 -18.89 -1.44 25.10
C PRO A 299 -17.66 -0.69 24.53
N VAL A 300 -17.89 0.55 24.09
CA VAL A 300 -16.89 1.37 23.38
C VAL A 300 -15.58 1.47 24.17
N GLY A 301 -15.64 1.66 25.50
CA GLY A 301 -14.46 1.79 26.35
C GLY A 301 -13.58 0.55 26.33
N GLU A 302 -14.16 -0.64 26.44
CA GLU A 302 -13.44 -1.91 26.42
C GLU A 302 -12.83 -2.19 25.05
N ILE A 303 -13.60 -1.95 23.97
CA ILE A 303 -13.11 -2.15 22.58
C ILE A 303 -11.96 -1.19 22.27
N VAL A 304 -12.06 0.07 22.69
CA VAL A 304 -10.98 1.06 22.49
C VAL A 304 -9.75 0.69 23.31
N ALA A 305 -9.91 0.26 24.58
CA ALA A 305 -8.79 -0.20 25.40
C ALA A 305 -8.06 -1.40 24.78
N LYS A 306 -8.83 -2.36 24.23
CA LYS A 306 -8.27 -3.50 23.51
C LYS A 306 -7.56 -3.07 22.22
N LEU A 307 -8.13 -2.16 21.44
CA LEU A 307 -7.49 -1.58 20.26
C LEU A 307 -6.19 -0.85 20.63
N ASP A 308 -6.18 -0.11 21.73
CA ASP A 308 -5.00 0.58 22.23
C ASP A 308 -3.86 -0.41 22.53
N SER A 309 -4.18 -1.52 23.21
CA SER A 309 -3.22 -2.58 23.50
C SER A 309 -2.73 -3.31 22.24
N ASP A 310 -3.64 -3.75 21.39
CA ASP A 310 -3.32 -4.63 20.26
C ASP A 310 -2.63 -3.87 19.10
N PHE A 311 -2.96 -2.59 18.91
CA PHE A 311 -2.55 -1.85 17.73
C PHE A 311 -1.56 -0.71 18.01
N PHE A 312 -1.74 0.05 19.09
CA PHE A 312 -0.94 1.26 19.35
C PHE A 312 0.21 1.04 20.33
N ALA A 313 0.05 0.22 21.36
CA ALA A 313 1.02 0.08 22.44
C ALA A 313 2.42 -0.32 21.96
N GLY A 314 2.51 -1.27 21.03
CA GLY A 314 3.79 -1.70 20.46
C GLY A 314 4.55 -0.62 19.67
N ARG A 315 3.80 0.30 19.04
CA ARG A 315 4.40 1.47 18.36
C ARG A 315 4.82 2.54 19.34
N TRP A 316 3.97 2.80 20.33
CA TRP A 316 4.22 3.74 21.40
C TRP A 316 5.49 3.38 22.20
N ALA A 317 5.72 2.09 22.42
CA ALA A 317 6.91 1.59 23.12
C ALA A 317 8.23 1.91 22.40
N LYS A 318 8.22 2.19 21.09
CA LYS A 318 9.41 2.58 20.32
C LYS A 318 9.85 4.03 20.59
N ALA A 319 8.96 4.88 21.12
CA ALA A 319 9.27 6.27 21.41
C ALA A 319 9.92 6.42 22.79
N THR A 320 10.99 7.22 22.88
CA THR A 320 11.59 7.65 24.15
C THR A 320 10.61 8.53 24.93
N ASP A 321 10.81 8.68 26.24
CA ASP A 321 9.93 9.51 27.06
C ASP A 321 9.86 10.96 26.56
N ARG A 322 10.99 11.51 26.12
CA ARG A 322 11.01 12.87 25.55
C ARG A 322 10.27 12.96 24.21
N GLN A 323 10.31 11.91 23.39
CA GLN A 323 9.52 11.82 22.16
C GLN A 323 8.03 11.66 22.46
N ARG A 324 7.66 10.90 23.50
CA ARG A 324 6.26 10.77 23.98
C ARG A 324 5.71 12.11 24.46
N GLU A 325 6.52 12.91 25.18
CA GLU A 325 6.14 14.28 25.56
C GLU A 325 5.86 15.14 24.32
N LEU A 326 6.75 15.10 23.31
CA LEU A 326 6.56 15.84 22.05
C LEU A 326 5.30 15.37 21.29
N LEU A 327 5.09 14.05 21.20
CA LEU A 327 3.90 13.49 20.60
C LEU A 327 2.63 13.91 21.35
N GLY A 328 2.68 14.04 22.68
CA GLY A 328 1.62 14.60 23.50
C GLY A 328 1.29 16.05 23.16
N VAL A 329 2.31 16.87 22.93
CA VAL A 329 2.14 18.26 22.47
C VAL A 329 1.50 18.30 21.08
N ILE A 330 1.97 17.46 20.16
CA ILE A 330 1.43 17.36 18.80
C ILE A 330 -0.05 16.91 18.82
N ALA A 331 -0.39 15.92 19.65
CA ALA A 331 -1.75 15.40 19.73
C ALA A 331 -2.79 16.43 20.21
N GLU A 332 -2.37 17.47 20.92
CA GLU A 332 -3.23 18.58 21.37
C GLU A 332 -3.39 19.71 20.34
N LEU A 333 -2.69 19.66 19.21
CA LEU A 333 -2.89 20.63 18.14
C LEU A 333 -4.29 20.47 17.52
N GLN A 334 -4.92 21.59 17.14
CA GLN A 334 -6.24 21.57 16.48
C GLN A 334 -6.27 20.67 15.24
N ASN A 335 -5.18 20.64 14.48
CA ASN A 335 -5.03 19.88 13.25
C ASN A 335 -4.17 18.62 13.42
N ALA A 336 -4.03 18.09 14.64
CA ALA A 336 -3.19 16.93 14.94
C ALA A 336 -3.44 15.72 14.02
N ASN A 337 -4.69 15.49 13.65
CA ASN A 337 -5.11 14.38 12.78
C ASN A 337 -5.01 14.69 11.27
N ALA A 338 -4.62 15.91 10.89
CA ALA A 338 -4.39 16.33 9.51
C ALA A 338 -2.88 16.58 9.30
N GLU A 339 -2.50 17.82 8.97
CA GLU A 339 -1.11 18.21 8.79
C GLU A 339 -0.72 19.25 9.85
N PHE A 340 0.49 19.16 10.36
CA PHE A 340 1.06 20.12 11.28
C PHE A 340 2.50 20.52 10.90
N THR A 341 2.94 21.66 11.40
CA THR A 341 4.27 22.22 11.17
C THR A 341 5.07 22.29 12.47
N VAL A 342 6.39 22.42 12.35
CA VAL A 342 7.26 22.71 13.48
C VAL A 342 6.87 24.00 14.18
N GLN A 343 6.46 25.02 13.43
CA GLN A 343 6.06 26.30 13.98
C GLN A 343 4.77 26.18 14.83
N GLU A 344 3.75 25.47 14.33
CA GLU A 344 2.53 25.20 15.10
C GLU A 344 2.81 24.47 16.41
N ILE A 345 3.77 23.52 16.41
CA ILE A 345 4.20 22.85 17.65
C ILE A 345 4.86 23.85 18.62
N VAL A 346 5.81 24.66 18.12
CA VAL A 346 6.54 25.67 18.96
C VAL A 346 5.58 26.66 19.59
N GLU A 347 4.61 27.15 18.82
CA GLU A 347 3.66 28.17 19.25
C GLU A 347 2.50 27.61 20.09
N SER A 348 2.33 26.29 20.14
CA SER A 348 1.22 25.66 20.86
C SER A 348 1.22 26.00 22.35
N PRO A 349 0.02 26.17 22.96
CA PRO A 349 -0.08 26.34 24.41
C PRO A 349 0.54 25.17 25.18
N ALA A 350 0.35 23.95 24.71
CA ALA A 350 0.89 22.74 25.30
C ALA A 350 2.44 22.74 25.37
N ASN A 351 3.12 23.26 24.34
CA ASN A 351 4.56 23.41 24.38
C ASN A 351 5.02 24.51 25.36
N LYS A 352 4.29 25.64 25.41
CA LYS A 352 4.62 26.76 26.29
C LYS A 352 4.43 26.42 27.77
N THR A 353 3.48 25.55 28.10
CA THR A 353 3.19 25.10 29.46
C THR A 353 3.93 23.82 29.87
N ALA A 354 4.67 23.20 28.96
CA ALA A 354 5.47 22.02 29.23
C ALA A 354 6.57 22.32 30.25
N LYS A 355 6.87 21.38 31.15
CA LYS A 355 7.97 21.51 32.15
C LYS A 355 9.30 21.91 31.50
N ARG A 356 9.50 21.48 30.24
CA ARG A 356 10.66 21.79 29.41
C ARG A 356 10.22 21.95 27.97
N SER A 357 10.01 23.18 27.51
CA SER A 357 9.56 23.49 26.16
C SER A 357 10.52 22.96 25.08
N PHE A 358 10.00 22.74 23.88
CA PHE A 358 10.75 22.27 22.73
C PHE A 358 11.11 23.44 21.81
N SER A 359 12.38 23.58 21.44
CA SER A 359 12.84 24.51 20.41
C SER A 359 12.64 23.92 19.02
N SER A 360 12.56 24.76 17.98
CA SER A 360 12.43 24.34 16.58
C SER A 360 13.50 23.34 16.15
N SER A 361 14.76 23.55 16.55
CA SER A 361 15.88 22.64 16.23
C SER A 361 15.68 21.27 16.85
N HIS A 362 15.29 21.21 18.12
CA HIS A 362 15.05 19.98 18.84
C HIS A 362 13.84 19.21 18.28
N ILE A 363 12.75 19.94 17.95
CA ILE A 363 11.58 19.34 17.29
C ILE A 363 11.99 18.70 15.97
N ASN A 364 12.70 19.42 15.09
CA ASN A 364 13.11 18.89 13.78
C ASN A 364 13.92 17.59 13.93
N GLN A 365 14.86 17.54 14.86
CA GLN A 365 15.67 16.35 15.12
C GLN A 365 14.80 15.16 15.59
N MET A 366 13.86 15.42 16.50
CA MET A 366 12.96 14.37 17.00
C MET A 366 11.96 13.91 15.94
N LEU A 367 11.46 14.82 15.08
CA LEU A 367 10.55 14.44 14.00
C LEU A 367 11.21 13.50 12.97
N VAL A 368 12.51 13.66 12.69
CA VAL A 368 13.26 12.71 11.85
C VAL A 368 13.26 11.32 12.48
N SER A 369 13.65 11.21 13.74
CA SER A 369 13.66 9.92 14.45
C SER A 369 12.26 9.30 14.61
N LEU A 370 11.22 10.11 14.85
CA LEU A 370 9.84 9.65 14.93
C LEU A 370 9.31 9.17 13.55
N ALA A 371 9.81 9.78 12.47
CA ALA A 371 9.48 9.32 11.10
C ALA A 371 10.15 7.97 10.80
N GLU A 372 11.42 7.79 11.18
CA GLU A 372 12.11 6.49 11.09
C GLU A 372 11.41 5.41 11.92
N ALA A 373 10.90 5.77 13.11
CA ALA A 373 10.10 4.87 13.94
C ALA A 373 8.69 4.57 13.36
N GLY A 374 8.28 5.27 12.30
CA GLY A 374 6.98 5.09 11.64
C GLY A 374 5.78 5.60 12.45
N LEU A 375 5.99 6.56 13.36
CA LEU A 375 4.95 7.22 14.17
C LEU A 375 4.37 8.45 13.47
N ILE A 376 5.23 9.17 12.74
CA ILE A 376 4.86 10.31 11.90
C ILE A 376 5.41 10.11 10.49
N TYR A 377 5.03 10.94 9.55
CA TYR A 377 5.68 11.06 8.25
C TYR A 377 5.69 12.52 7.80
N LYS A 378 6.68 12.85 6.97
CA LYS A 378 6.76 14.15 6.31
C LYS A 378 5.91 14.08 5.05
N ASN A 379 4.81 14.78 5.02
CA ASN A 379 3.86 14.76 3.92
C ASN A 379 4.36 15.58 2.71
N ARG A 380 4.80 16.80 2.99
CA ARG A 380 5.40 17.75 2.02
C ARG A 380 6.35 18.69 2.75
N TYR A 381 6.91 19.64 2.03
CA TYR A 381 7.84 20.59 2.64
C TYR A 381 7.26 21.23 3.93
N SER A 382 7.99 21.10 5.03
CA SER A 382 7.61 21.59 6.36
C SER A 382 6.29 21.10 6.95
N LYS A 383 5.60 20.11 6.33
CA LYS A 383 4.36 19.53 6.83
C LYS A 383 4.57 18.08 7.26
N TYR A 384 4.03 17.75 8.43
CA TYR A 384 4.08 16.42 9.04
C TYR A 384 2.69 15.95 9.39
N SER A 385 2.49 14.64 9.49
CA SER A 385 1.25 14.01 9.91
C SER A 385 1.55 12.74 10.70
N PHE A 386 0.62 12.29 11.53
CA PHE A 386 0.69 10.95 12.11
C PHE A 386 0.65 9.88 11.01
N ALA A 387 1.59 8.92 11.08
CA ALA A 387 1.67 7.83 10.11
C ALA A 387 0.55 6.78 10.31
N VAL A 388 -0.08 6.79 11.47
CA VAL A 388 -1.11 5.85 11.87
C VAL A 388 -2.37 6.63 12.25
N PRO A 389 -3.51 6.34 11.62
CA PRO A 389 -4.78 6.93 12.00
C PRO A 389 -5.12 6.69 13.47
N LEU A 390 -5.82 7.61 14.09
CA LEU A 390 -6.24 7.57 15.50
C LEU A 390 -5.09 7.55 16.53
N LEU A 391 -3.83 7.66 16.10
CA LEU A 391 -2.69 7.70 17.03
C LEU A 391 -2.77 8.92 17.96
N GLY A 392 -3.20 10.09 17.46
CA GLY A 392 -3.40 11.28 18.28
C GLY A 392 -4.42 11.03 19.42
N ASP A 393 -5.53 10.38 19.11
CA ASP A 393 -6.56 10.05 20.12
C ASP A 393 -6.03 9.07 21.18
N PHE A 394 -5.26 8.06 20.76
CA PHE A 394 -4.56 7.15 21.67
C PHE A 394 -3.60 7.91 22.60
N ILE A 395 -2.78 8.80 22.06
CA ILE A 395 -1.80 9.59 22.83
C ILE A 395 -2.51 10.45 23.89
N ILE A 396 -3.64 11.08 23.55
CA ILE A 396 -4.44 11.86 24.49
C ILE A 396 -4.96 10.95 25.62
N ARG A 397 -5.47 9.75 25.32
CA ARG A 397 -5.92 8.80 26.35
C ARG A 397 -4.79 8.37 27.29
N GLN A 398 -3.59 8.09 26.74
CA GLN A 398 -2.42 7.75 27.54
C GLN A 398 -2.03 8.89 28.48
N LYS A 399 -2.05 10.14 27.99
CA LYS A 399 -1.73 11.33 28.82
C LYS A 399 -2.70 11.47 30.00
N LEU A 400 -3.99 11.27 29.79
CA LEU A 400 -5.01 11.32 30.84
C LEU A 400 -4.82 10.22 31.88
N GLN A 401 -4.44 9.01 31.48
CA GLN A 401 -4.14 7.90 32.40
C GLN A 401 -2.94 8.20 33.29
N PHE A 402 -1.86 8.78 32.73
CA PHE A 402 -0.67 9.18 33.50
C PHE A 402 -0.90 10.37 34.45
N GLN A 403 -1.92 11.19 34.21
CA GLN A 403 -2.30 12.29 35.11
C GLN A 403 -3.21 11.85 36.25
N ALA A 404 -3.90 10.71 36.08
CA ALA A 404 -4.81 10.15 37.07
C ALA A 404 -4.16 9.09 37.99
N ALA A 405 -2.96 8.63 37.68
CA ALA A 405 -2.12 7.72 38.47
C ALA A 405 -1.08 8.49 39.29
#